data_65f0abe93998ed4171b398b05ce95366
#
_entry.id   65f0abe93998ed4171b398b05ce95366
#
_cell.length_a   1.000
_cell.length_b   1.000
_cell.length_c   1.000
_cell.angle_alpha   90.00
_cell.angle_beta   90.00
_cell.angle_gamma   90.00
#
_symmetry.space_group_name_H-M   'P 1'
#
loop_
_entity.id
_entity.type
_entity.pdbx_description
1 polymer ?
#
loop_
_entity_poly.entity_id
_entity_poly.type
_entity_poly.pdbx_seq_one_letter_code
_entity_poly.pdbx_strand_id
1 'polypeptide(L)'
;YGREEEDRGDLGKSLAHEIRHALSHKRIAEKVYDPGHGIRATVVGASQFTVQVSGNTIYISDLEGLPVRNVPVATLDLDLTGDFTAADVTQAIADAHKRLDMEEGENRVAIAFRWGGDPLHARLYALAEGICNGLPKTVADNDLPLVVMMDGDAGRTLGNILVRELNVTGEVISVDNVQLRDFDFVDIGELMPETRVVPLIIKSLLFTSPGQE
;
A
#
# COMPACT_ATOMS: atom_id res chain seq x y z
N TYR A 1 -4.39 -23.49 -15.97
CA TYR A 1 -3.22 -23.20 -16.79
C TYR A 1 -2.21 -24.37 -16.87
N GLY A 2 -2.45 -25.49 -16.16
CA GLY A 2 -1.57 -26.70 -16.23
C GLY A 2 -0.25 -26.55 -15.47
N ARG A 3 -0.16 -25.65 -14.52
CA ARG A 3 1.04 -25.40 -13.71
C ARG A 3 1.10 -26.24 -12.44
N GLU A 4 -0.04 -26.81 -12.01
CA GLU A 4 -0.16 -27.65 -10.81
C GLU A 4 -0.42 -29.09 -11.20
N GLU A 5 0.46 -29.99 -10.76
CA GLU A 5 0.34 -31.43 -11.02
C GLU A 5 -0.17 -32.20 -9.79
N GLU A 6 -0.07 -31.62 -8.61
CA GLU A 6 -0.51 -32.26 -7.36
C GLU A 6 -2.03 -32.34 -7.25
N ASP A 7 -2.52 -33.49 -6.79
CA ASP A 7 -3.91 -33.71 -6.43
C ASP A 7 -4.09 -33.42 -4.94
N ARG A 8 -4.82 -32.35 -4.64
CA ARG A 8 -5.08 -31.91 -3.25
C ARG A 8 -6.38 -32.48 -2.69
N GLY A 9 -7.03 -33.42 -3.39
CA GLY A 9 -8.29 -34.02 -2.97
C GLY A 9 -9.50 -33.10 -3.08
N ASP A 10 -9.37 -32.01 -3.85
CA ASP A 10 -10.44 -31.03 -4.11
C ASP A 10 -10.99 -31.18 -5.56
N LEU A 11 -11.95 -30.32 -5.92
CA LEU A 11 -12.53 -30.28 -7.26
C LEU A 11 -11.64 -29.60 -8.31
N GLY A 12 -10.47 -29.09 -7.94
CA GLY A 12 -9.62 -28.25 -8.80
C GLY A 12 -9.19 -28.96 -10.08
N LYS A 13 -8.73 -30.21 -9.99
CA LYS A 13 -8.34 -31.00 -11.16
C LYS A 13 -9.50 -31.30 -12.10
N SER A 14 -10.63 -31.74 -11.54
CA SER A 14 -11.83 -32.03 -12.33
C SER A 14 -12.36 -30.80 -13.04
N LEU A 15 -12.42 -29.66 -12.34
CA LEU A 15 -12.82 -28.38 -12.90
C LEU A 15 -11.85 -27.91 -13.99
N ALA A 16 -10.54 -28.02 -13.77
CA ALA A 16 -9.54 -27.65 -14.76
C ALA A 16 -9.64 -28.53 -16.03
N HIS A 17 -9.95 -29.81 -15.87
CA HIS A 17 -10.18 -30.71 -17.00
C HIS A 17 -11.40 -30.29 -17.82
N GLU A 18 -12.53 -30.06 -17.18
CA GLU A 18 -13.76 -29.64 -17.86
C GLU A 18 -13.62 -28.27 -18.54
N ILE A 19 -12.94 -27.32 -17.92
CA ILE A 19 -12.66 -26.02 -18.53
C ILE A 19 -11.78 -26.19 -19.78
N ARG A 20 -10.71 -26.99 -19.72
CA ARG A 20 -9.88 -27.25 -20.90
C ARG A 20 -10.64 -27.95 -22.02
N HIS A 21 -11.49 -28.91 -21.67
CA HIS A 21 -12.36 -29.58 -22.63
C HIS A 21 -13.34 -28.61 -23.29
N ALA A 22 -13.95 -27.73 -22.51
CA ALA A 22 -14.87 -26.70 -23.03
C ALA A 22 -14.15 -25.67 -23.92
N LEU A 23 -12.92 -25.31 -23.59
CA LEU A 23 -12.08 -24.41 -24.39
C LEU A 23 -11.64 -25.06 -25.70
N SER A 24 -11.19 -26.33 -25.69
CA SER A 24 -10.76 -27.07 -26.89
C SER A 24 -11.91 -27.21 -27.91
N HIS A 25 -13.15 -27.28 -27.44
CA HIS A 25 -14.34 -27.32 -28.27
C HIS A 25 -14.97 -25.94 -28.54
N LYS A 26 -14.27 -24.86 -28.19
CA LYS A 26 -14.74 -23.46 -28.36
C LYS A 26 -16.11 -23.17 -27.74
N ARG A 27 -16.47 -23.86 -26.65
CA ARG A 27 -17.79 -23.73 -26.01
C ARG A 27 -17.88 -22.51 -25.12
N ILE A 28 -16.75 -22.00 -24.60
CA ILE A 28 -16.71 -20.86 -23.65
C ILE A 28 -15.84 -19.70 -24.12
N ALA A 29 -14.82 -19.92 -24.94
CA ALA A 29 -13.99 -18.87 -25.52
C ALA A 29 -13.23 -19.36 -26.75
N GLU A 30 -12.89 -18.47 -27.69
CA GLU A 30 -12.03 -18.79 -28.85
C GLU A 30 -10.53 -18.65 -28.53
N LYS A 31 -10.17 -17.74 -27.63
CA LYS A 31 -8.79 -17.48 -27.23
C LYS A 31 -8.69 -17.36 -25.72
N VAL A 32 -7.63 -17.91 -25.18
CA VAL A 32 -7.30 -17.81 -23.75
C VAL A 32 -5.99 -17.06 -23.63
N TYR A 33 -5.98 -16.03 -22.82
CA TYR A 33 -4.79 -15.25 -22.48
C TYR A 33 -4.43 -15.55 -21.03
N ASP A 34 -3.18 -15.87 -20.78
CA ASP A 34 -2.64 -15.96 -19.41
C ASP A 34 -2.05 -14.59 -19.03
N PRO A 35 -2.69 -13.83 -18.13
CA PRO A 35 -2.18 -12.53 -17.69
C PRO A 35 -0.98 -12.64 -16.73
N GLY A 36 -0.49 -13.85 -16.43
CA GLY A 36 0.60 -14.10 -15.50
C GLY A 36 0.23 -13.98 -14.01
N HIS A 37 -0.97 -13.53 -13.67
CA HIS A 37 -1.42 -13.28 -12.30
C HIS A 37 -2.48 -14.28 -11.78
N GLY A 38 -2.51 -15.50 -12.29
CA GLY A 38 -3.59 -16.46 -12.09
C GLY A 38 -4.01 -16.68 -10.62
N ILE A 39 -3.06 -16.87 -9.72
CA ILE A 39 -3.35 -17.06 -8.29
C ILE A 39 -3.88 -15.79 -7.62
N ARG A 40 -3.45 -14.63 -8.09
CA ARG A 40 -3.90 -13.32 -7.57
C ARG A 40 -5.25 -12.89 -8.12
N ALA A 41 -5.72 -13.48 -9.22
CA ALA A 41 -6.99 -13.09 -9.84
C ALA A 41 -8.20 -13.33 -8.92
N THR A 42 -8.19 -14.42 -8.14
CA THR A 42 -9.25 -14.70 -7.16
C THR A 42 -9.22 -13.67 -6.02
N VAL A 43 -8.03 -13.33 -5.54
CA VAL A 43 -7.83 -12.33 -4.48
C VAL A 43 -8.26 -10.95 -4.97
N VAL A 44 -7.86 -10.56 -6.17
CA VAL A 44 -8.26 -9.28 -6.79
C VAL A 44 -9.78 -9.24 -7.06
N GLY A 45 -10.36 -10.35 -7.53
CA GLY A 45 -11.81 -10.44 -7.76
C GLY A 45 -12.65 -10.48 -6.49
N ALA A 46 -12.06 -10.90 -5.37
CA ALA A 46 -12.69 -10.91 -4.05
C ALA A 46 -12.34 -9.67 -3.21
N SER A 47 -11.68 -8.67 -3.77
CA SER A 47 -11.35 -7.45 -3.05
C SER A 47 -12.50 -6.43 -3.13
N GLN A 48 -12.68 -5.72 -2.03
CA GLN A 48 -13.58 -4.58 -1.97
C GLN A 48 -12.82 -3.33 -2.39
N PHE A 49 -13.42 -2.52 -3.26
CA PHE A 49 -12.85 -1.25 -3.68
C PHE A 49 -13.55 -0.11 -2.97
N THR A 50 -12.77 0.73 -2.29
CA THR A 50 -13.25 1.98 -1.71
C THR A 50 -12.53 3.13 -2.41
N VAL A 51 -13.30 4.07 -2.96
CA VAL A 51 -12.74 5.30 -3.54
C VAL A 51 -12.82 6.38 -2.47
N GLN A 52 -11.68 6.93 -2.11
CA GLN A 52 -11.58 8.11 -1.24
C GLN A 52 -11.03 9.28 -2.05
N VAL A 53 -11.42 10.48 -1.66
CA VAL A 53 -10.93 11.71 -2.26
C VAL A 53 -10.14 12.42 -1.17
N SER A 54 -8.83 12.51 -1.32
CA SER A 54 -7.99 13.19 -0.34
C SER A 54 -8.23 14.70 -0.40
N GLY A 55 -8.33 15.33 0.78
CA GLY A 55 -8.54 16.78 0.90
C GLY A 55 -7.27 17.61 0.64
N ASN A 56 -7.30 18.88 1.06
CA ASN A 56 -6.21 19.85 0.85
C ASN A 56 -4.96 19.62 1.72
N THR A 57 -4.91 18.57 2.51
CA THR A 57 -3.88 18.32 3.53
C THR A 57 -2.81 17.32 3.11
N ILE A 58 -2.88 16.83 1.87
CA ILE A 58 -1.86 15.94 1.29
C ILE A 58 -0.59 16.73 0.90
N TYR A 59 0.53 16.01 0.89
CA TYR A 59 1.80 16.45 0.34
C TYR A 59 2.26 15.49 -0.76
N ILE A 60 2.57 16.02 -1.93
CA ILE A 60 3.17 15.29 -3.05
C ILE A 60 4.30 16.18 -3.56
N SER A 61 5.52 15.65 -3.53
CA SER A 61 6.71 16.41 -3.93
C SER A 61 6.82 16.57 -5.45
N ASP A 62 6.40 15.54 -6.18
CA ASP A 62 6.40 15.51 -7.64
C ASP A 62 5.07 14.95 -8.17
N LEU A 63 4.43 15.69 -9.07
CA LEU A 63 3.17 15.29 -9.68
C LEU A 63 3.38 14.47 -10.97
N GLU A 64 4.58 14.48 -11.54
CA GLU A 64 4.88 13.74 -12.76
C GLU A 64 4.99 12.22 -12.48
N GLY A 65 5.29 11.83 -11.24
CA GLY A 65 5.30 10.43 -10.79
C GLY A 65 3.92 9.79 -10.67
N LEU A 66 2.83 10.57 -10.75
CA LEU A 66 1.47 10.06 -10.68
C LEU A 66 0.95 9.59 -12.06
N PRO A 67 0.08 8.58 -12.13
CA PRO A 67 -0.51 7.80 -11.04
C PRO A 67 0.41 6.68 -10.51
N VAL A 68 0.37 6.43 -9.21
CA VAL A 68 1.05 5.27 -8.58
C VAL A 68 0.02 4.19 -8.30
N ARG A 69 0.28 2.96 -8.74
CA ARG A 69 -0.72 1.87 -8.68
C ARG A 69 -0.20 0.65 -7.97
N ASN A 70 -1.13 -0.10 -7.36
CA ASN A 70 -0.90 -1.38 -6.70
C ASN A 70 0.19 -1.32 -5.63
N VAL A 71 0.19 -0.28 -4.82
CA VAL A 71 1.12 -0.12 -3.70
C VAL A 71 0.59 -0.93 -2.52
N PRO A 72 1.30 -1.98 -2.08
CA PRO A 72 0.93 -2.72 -0.88
C PRO A 72 1.07 -1.85 0.36
N VAL A 73 0.21 -2.07 1.33
CA VAL A 73 0.16 -1.33 2.59
C VAL A 73 0.82 -2.13 3.70
N ALA A 74 1.77 -1.51 4.38
CA ALA A 74 2.40 -1.99 5.60
C ALA A 74 1.96 -1.10 6.78
N THR A 75 1.14 -1.63 7.69
CA THR A 75 0.70 -0.87 8.85
C THR A 75 1.73 -0.93 9.98
N LEU A 76 1.95 0.19 10.65
CA LEU A 76 2.78 0.24 11.85
C LEU A 76 1.94 -0.16 13.08
N ASP A 77 2.37 -1.20 13.78
CA ASP A 77 1.84 -1.56 15.09
C ASP A 77 2.59 -0.76 16.16
N LEU A 78 2.25 0.52 16.27
CA LEU A 78 2.86 1.47 17.19
C LEU A 78 1.81 2.46 17.70
N ASP A 79 1.76 2.62 19.03
CA ASP A 79 0.92 3.64 19.65
C ASP A 79 1.56 5.03 19.52
N LEU A 80 1.02 5.82 18.60
CA LEU A 80 1.43 7.20 18.38
C LEU A 80 0.58 8.22 19.17
N THR A 81 -0.17 7.79 20.17
CA THR A 81 -0.93 8.70 21.05
C THR A 81 -0.08 9.25 22.21
N GLY A 82 0.85 8.43 22.70
CA GLY A 82 1.78 8.73 23.77
C GLY A 82 3.14 9.24 23.29
N ASP A 83 4.15 9.08 24.14
CA ASP A 83 5.53 9.37 23.82
C ASP A 83 6.13 8.19 23.03
N PHE A 84 6.86 8.51 22.00
CA PHE A 84 7.59 7.57 21.17
C PHE A 84 8.88 8.22 20.66
N THR A 85 9.81 7.41 20.21
CA THR A 85 11.11 7.84 19.65
C THR A 85 11.22 7.47 18.17
N ALA A 86 12.16 8.06 17.46
CA ALA A 86 12.50 7.65 16.10
C ALA A 86 12.90 6.16 16.01
N ALA A 87 13.55 5.63 17.04
CA ALA A 87 13.93 4.22 17.09
C ALA A 87 12.73 3.29 17.18
N ASP A 88 11.67 3.65 17.92
CA ASP A 88 10.42 2.87 17.99
C ASP A 88 9.74 2.80 16.62
N VAL A 89 9.71 3.92 15.90
CA VAL A 89 9.16 3.98 14.53
C VAL A 89 9.99 3.12 13.57
N THR A 90 11.33 3.23 13.63
CA THR A 90 12.24 2.41 12.81
C THR A 90 12.01 0.93 13.04
N GLN A 91 11.86 0.52 14.30
CA GLN A 91 11.61 -0.88 14.66
C GLN A 91 10.23 -1.34 14.15
N ALA A 92 9.18 -0.52 14.32
CA ALA A 92 7.84 -0.83 13.83
C ALA A 92 7.80 -1.02 12.30
N ILE A 93 8.59 -0.24 11.55
CA ILE A 93 8.74 -0.40 10.10
C ILE A 93 9.42 -1.74 9.76
N ALA A 94 10.50 -2.08 10.44
CA ALA A 94 11.20 -3.34 10.24
C ALA A 94 10.28 -4.55 10.52
N ASP A 95 9.50 -4.48 11.59
CA ASP A 95 8.53 -5.52 11.97
C ASP A 95 7.39 -5.62 10.94
N ALA A 96 6.91 -4.49 10.40
CA ALA A 96 5.89 -4.47 9.35
C ALA A 96 6.40 -5.11 8.05
N HIS A 97 7.62 -4.81 7.60
CA HIS A 97 8.23 -5.45 6.44
C HIS A 97 8.39 -6.96 6.63
N LYS A 98 8.87 -7.37 7.81
CA LYS A 98 9.01 -8.79 8.16
C LYS A 98 7.66 -9.52 8.18
N ARG A 99 6.60 -8.89 8.69
CA ARG A 99 5.24 -9.45 8.73
C ARG A 99 4.65 -9.68 7.34
N LEU A 100 5.01 -8.83 6.39
CA LEU A 100 4.55 -8.90 5.01
C LEU A 100 5.49 -9.68 4.08
N ASP A 101 6.59 -10.22 4.60
CA ASP A 101 7.64 -10.89 3.83
C ASP A 101 8.19 -10.00 2.68
N MET A 102 8.46 -8.73 3.01
CA MET A 102 8.95 -7.72 2.08
C MET A 102 10.35 -7.24 2.49
N GLU A 103 11.20 -6.99 1.50
CA GLU A 103 12.49 -6.33 1.70
C GLU A 103 12.39 -4.84 1.37
N GLU A 104 12.95 -4.01 2.25
CA GLU A 104 13.01 -2.56 2.07
C GLU A 104 13.83 -2.21 0.83
N GLY A 105 13.31 -1.32 -0.01
CA GLY A 105 13.95 -0.85 -1.24
C GLY A 105 13.78 -1.75 -2.46
N GLU A 106 13.13 -2.91 -2.37
CA GLU A 106 12.85 -3.75 -3.55
C GLU A 106 11.57 -3.35 -4.28
N ASN A 107 10.58 -2.94 -3.53
CA ASN A 107 9.26 -2.61 -4.07
C ASN A 107 8.71 -1.35 -3.41
N ARG A 108 7.77 -0.70 -4.11
CA ARG A 108 6.96 0.38 -3.54
C ARG A 108 6.09 -0.17 -2.41
N VAL A 109 6.13 0.45 -1.25
CA VAL A 109 5.31 0.10 -0.09
C VAL A 109 4.76 1.38 0.52
N ALA A 110 3.48 1.40 0.85
CA ALA A 110 2.86 2.48 1.61
C ALA A 110 2.95 2.17 3.10
N ILE A 111 3.67 2.98 3.85
CA ILE A 111 3.70 2.90 5.31
C ILE A 111 2.44 3.58 5.85
N ALA A 112 1.62 2.81 6.55
CA ALA A 112 0.36 3.30 7.10
C ALA A 112 0.34 3.24 8.62
N PHE A 113 -0.24 4.26 9.27
CA PHE A 113 -0.35 4.32 10.72
C PHE A 113 -1.52 5.20 11.14
N ARG A 114 -1.94 5.02 12.39
CA ARG A 114 -2.88 5.91 13.04
C ARG A 114 -2.12 6.97 13.83
N TRP A 115 -2.29 8.24 13.44
CA TRP A 115 -1.77 9.36 14.20
C TRP A 115 -2.69 9.68 15.38
N GLY A 116 -2.12 9.85 16.55
CA GLY A 116 -2.85 10.24 17.75
C GLY A 116 -2.15 11.36 18.54
N GLY A 117 -2.93 12.11 19.29
CA GLY A 117 -2.43 13.21 20.10
C GLY A 117 -2.10 14.47 19.30
N ASP A 118 -1.46 15.45 19.98
CA ASP A 118 -1.15 16.75 19.40
C ASP A 118 -0.09 16.64 18.30
N PRO A 119 -0.27 17.30 17.15
CA PRO A 119 0.70 17.32 16.05
C PRO A 119 1.86 18.30 16.34
N LEU A 120 2.53 18.12 17.48
CA LEU A 120 3.70 18.91 17.83
C LEU A 120 4.85 18.63 16.89
N HIS A 121 5.58 19.67 16.49
CA HIS A 121 6.72 19.55 15.57
C HIS A 121 7.73 18.47 16.02
N ALA A 122 8.10 18.45 17.29
CA ALA A 122 9.06 17.46 17.81
C ALA A 122 8.59 16.02 17.62
N ARG A 123 7.29 15.75 17.78
CA ARG A 123 6.71 14.40 17.59
C ARG A 123 6.66 14.04 16.11
N LEU A 124 6.23 14.96 15.25
CA LEU A 124 6.22 14.74 13.80
C LEU A 124 7.65 14.59 13.24
N TYR A 125 8.61 15.31 13.79
CA TYR A 125 10.03 15.17 13.44
C TYR A 125 10.58 13.80 13.84
N ALA A 126 10.32 13.34 15.06
CA ALA A 126 10.71 11.98 15.51
C ALA A 126 10.08 10.88 14.64
N LEU A 127 8.81 11.05 14.23
CA LEU A 127 8.14 10.15 13.30
C LEU A 127 8.84 10.16 11.93
N ALA A 128 9.09 11.34 11.37
CA ALA A 128 9.75 11.49 10.07
C ALA A 128 11.18 10.91 10.08
N GLU A 129 11.95 11.19 11.14
CA GLU A 129 13.28 10.65 11.34
C GLU A 129 13.27 9.12 11.42
N GLY A 130 12.32 8.55 12.16
CA GLY A 130 12.15 7.11 12.27
C GLY A 130 11.76 6.46 10.94
N ILE A 131 10.93 7.13 10.13
CA ILE A 131 10.59 6.69 8.76
C ILE A 131 11.84 6.68 7.88
N CYS A 132 12.62 7.76 7.88
CA CYS A 132 13.87 7.82 7.09
C CYS A 132 14.86 6.73 7.51
N ASN A 133 15.02 6.51 8.81
CA ASN A 133 15.94 5.48 9.35
C ASN A 133 15.47 4.05 9.05
N GLY A 134 14.14 3.84 8.99
CA GLY A 134 13.55 2.54 8.69
C GLY A 134 13.48 2.20 7.19
N LEU A 135 13.63 3.22 6.33
CA LEU A 135 13.51 3.10 4.87
C LEU A 135 14.72 3.73 4.14
N PRO A 136 15.96 3.38 4.52
CA PRO A 136 17.15 4.06 4.01
C PRO A 136 17.36 3.89 2.50
N LYS A 137 16.96 2.75 1.93
CA LYS A 137 17.08 2.53 0.48
C LYS A 137 16.00 3.31 -0.27
N THR A 138 14.75 3.27 0.21
CA THR A 138 13.61 3.99 -0.40
C THR A 138 13.84 5.51 -0.40
N VAL A 139 14.35 6.08 0.70
CA VAL A 139 14.61 7.53 0.75
C VAL A 139 15.83 7.96 -0.08
N ALA A 140 16.74 7.03 -0.39
CA ALA A 140 17.90 7.27 -1.24
C ALA A 140 17.64 6.99 -2.73
N ASP A 141 16.56 6.27 -3.07
CA ASP A 141 16.21 5.87 -4.43
C ASP A 141 15.20 6.87 -5.01
N ASN A 142 15.52 7.41 -6.20
CA ASN A 142 14.63 8.33 -6.90
C ASN A 142 13.54 7.62 -7.72
N ASP A 143 13.67 6.30 -7.94
CA ASP A 143 12.69 5.50 -8.71
C ASP A 143 11.57 4.92 -7.83
N LEU A 144 11.76 4.93 -6.51
CA LEU A 144 10.79 4.44 -5.53
C LEU A 144 10.24 5.60 -4.69
N PRO A 145 8.96 5.99 -4.86
CA PRO A 145 8.36 7.02 -4.04
C PRO A 145 8.24 6.55 -2.58
N LEU A 146 8.57 7.42 -1.65
CA LEU A 146 8.24 7.26 -0.23
C LEU A 146 6.76 7.57 -0.04
N VAL A 147 5.95 6.53 0.15
CA VAL A 147 4.50 6.66 0.34
C VAL A 147 4.16 6.50 1.81
N VAL A 148 3.60 7.55 2.40
CA VAL A 148 3.16 7.58 3.80
C VAL A 148 1.68 7.90 3.87
N MET A 149 0.93 7.10 4.62
CA MET A 149 -0.51 7.27 4.77
C MET A 149 -0.92 7.23 6.23
N MET A 150 -1.76 8.15 6.65
CA MET A 150 -2.15 8.24 8.06
C MET A 150 -3.66 8.39 8.26
N ASP A 151 -4.15 7.75 9.31
CA ASP A 151 -5.44 8.05 9.91
C ASP A 151 -5.22 9.19 10.92
N GLY A 152 -5.42 10.42 10.48
CA GLY A 152 -5.17 11.66 11.21
C GLY A 152 -4.97 12.81 10.23
N ASP A 153 -4.75 14.03 10.73
CA ASP A 153 -4.67 15.25 9.93
C ASP A 153 -3.30 15.92 10.12
N ALA A 154 -2.25 15.33 9.55
CA ALA A 154 -0.88 15.88 9.61
C ALA A 154 -0.04 15.54 8.37
N GLY A 155 -0.63 15.02 7.29
CA GLY A 155 0.07 14.54 6.11
C GLY A 155 0.94 15.60 5.45
N ARG A 156 0.39 16.80 5.24
CA ARG A 156 1.14 17.91 4.66
C ARG A 156 2.34 18.33 5.52
N THR A 157 2.15 18.38 6.84
CA THR A 157 3.22 18.78 7.76
C THR A 157 4.33 17.74 7.77
N LEU A 158 3.97 16.44 7.83
CA LEU A 158 4.92 15.35 7.78
C LEU A 158 5.71 15.35 6.45
N GLY A 159 5.04 15.51 5.31
CA GLY A 159 5.69 15.59 4.01
C GLY A 159 6.66 16.78 3.91
N ASN A 160 6.31 17.94 4.47
CA ASN A 160 7.22 19.09 4.54
C ASN A 160 8.46 18.80 5.41
N ILE A 161 8.30 18.13 6.56
CA ILE A 161 9.44 17.75 7.41
C ILE A 161 10.37 16.80 6.67
N LEU A 162 9.84 15.75 6.04
CA LEU A 162 10.61 14.78 5.26
C LEU A 162 11.47 15.46 4.18
N VAL A 163 10.87 16.35 3.39
CA VAL A 163 11.56 16.97 2.25
C VAL A 163 12.43 18.14 2.69
N ARG A 164 11.96 19.03 3.56
CA ARG A 164 12.65 20.31 3.83
C ARG A 164 13.59 20.25 5.02
N GLU A 165 13.32 19.41 6.01
CA GLU A 165 14.13 19.32 7.22
C GLU A 165 15.06 18.10 7.20
N LEU A 166 14.56 16.93 6.74
CA LEU A 166 15.35 15.70 6.63
C LEU A 166 15.99 15.53 5.24
N ASN A 167 15.73 16.45 4.30
CA ASN A 167 16.34 16.48 2.97
C ASN A 167 16.15 15.19 2.16
N VAL A 168 14.98 14.54 2.27
CA VAL A 168 14.62 13.42 1.38
C VAL A 168 14.57 13.94 -0.04
N THR A 169 15.40 13.38 -0.92
CA THR A 169 15.56 13.82 -2.31
C THR A 169 14.65 13.06 -3.28
N GLY A 170 14.20 11.86 -2.90
CA GLY A 170 13.24 11.08 -3.68
C GLY A 170 11.83 11.67 -3.65
N GLU A 171 10.95 11.07 -4.47
CA GLU A 171 9.54 11.43 -4.48
C GLU A 171 8.90 11.09 -3.13
N VAL A 172 8.16 12.05 -2.54
CA VAL A 172 7.43 11.88 -1.29
C VAL A 172 5.94 12.11 -1.52
N ILE A 173 5.15 11.11 -1.17
CA ILE A 173 3.68 11.15 -1.16
C ILE A 173 3.22 10.92 0.27
N SER A 174 2.67 11.95 0.92
CA SER A 174 2.14 11.87 2.28
C SER A 174 0.65 12.24 2.27
N VAL A 175 -0.17 11.26 2.62
CA VAL A 175 -1.65 11.34 2.56
C VAL A 175 -2.21 11.15 3.95
N ASP A 176 -3.20 11.95 4.29
CA ASP A 176 -3.90 11.90 5.58
C ASP A 176 -5.39 11.53 5.45
N ASN A 177 -6.04 11.35 6.61
CA ASN A 177 -7.44 10.95 6.71
C ASN A 177 -7.77 9.65 5.98
N VAL A 178 -6.84 8.69 5.97
CA VAL A 178 -7.00 7.39 5.31
C VAL A 178 -6.84 6.27 6.32
N GLN A 179 -7.84 5.39 6.42
CA GLN A 179 -7.78 4.19 7.25
C GLN A 179 -7.41 2.99 6.38
N LEU A 180 -6.29 2.37 6.69
CA LEU A 180 -5.73 1.25 5.96
C LEU A 180 -5.41 0.09 6.91
N ARG A 181 -5.34 -1.11 6.34
CA ARG A 181 -5.01 -2.35 7.04
C ARG A 181 -3.88 -3.07 6.30
N ASP A 182 -3.21 -3.97 6.99
CA ASP A 182 -2.27 -4.88 6.34
C ASP A 182 -2.96 -5.64 5.21
N PHE A 183 -2.22 -5.86 4.14
CA PHE A 183 -2.67 -6.49 2.90
C PHE A 183 -3.68 -5.68 2.07
N ASP A 184 -3.99 -4.44 2.45
CA ASP A 184 -4.62 -3.52 1.52
C ASP A 184 -3.62 -3.15 0.41
N PHE A 185 -4.16 -2.75 -0.73
CA PHE A 185 -3.40 -2.11 -1.81
C PHE A 185 -4.02 -0.77 -2.11
N VAL A 186 -3.19 0.20 -2.43
CA VAL A 186 -3.67 1.53 -2.80
C VAL A 186 -3.24 1.90 -4.22
N ASP A 187 -4.14 2.57 -4.93
CA ASP A 187 -3.83 3.31 -6.14
C ASP A 187 -3.98 4.80 -5.84
N ILE A 188 -2.98 5.57 -6.18
CA ILE A 188 -2.97 7.03 -6.07
C ILE A 188 -3.12 7.56 -7.50
N GLY A 189 -4.24 8.21 -7.79
CA GLY A 189 -4.57 8.69 -9.13
C GLY A 189 -3.83 9.98 -9.48
N GLU A 190 -4.10 10.50 -10.67
CA GLU A 190 -3.58 11.78 -11.12
C GLU A 190 -4.26 12.93 -10.36
N LEU A 191 -3.53 14.04 -10.20
CA LEU A 191 -4.09 15.27 -9.65
C LEU A 191 -5.20 15.78 -10.56
N MET A 192 -6.39 15.97 -10.00
CA MET A 192 -7.51 16.59 -10.71
C MET A 192 -7.31 18.11 -10.74
N PRO A 193 -7.07 18.74 -11.90
CA PRO A 193 -6.66 20.15 -11.98
C PRO A 193 -7.69 21.12 -11.41
N GLU A 194 -8.97 20.79 -11.55
CA GLU A 194 -10.08 21.65 -11.16
C GLU A 194 -10.28 21.72 -9.64
N THR A 195 -10.09 20.59 -8.98
CA THR A 195 -10.34 20.45 -7.53
C THR A 195 -9.06 20.41 -6.70
N ARG A 196 -7.91 20.22 -7.34
CA ARG A 196 -6.61 19.96 -6.71
C ARG A 196 -6.63 18.77 -5.74
N VAL A 197 -7.35 17.75 -6.11
CA VAL A 197 -7.56 16.55 -5.32
C VAL A 197 -6.94 15.38 -6.07
N VAL A 198 -6.39 14.46 -5.31
CA VAL A 198 -5.88 13.18 -5.82
C VAL A 198 -6.82 12.07 -5.38
N PRO A 199 -7.45 11.33 -6.31
CA PRO A 199 -8.30 10.21 -5.96
C PRO A 199 -7.46 9.04 -5.45
N LEU A 200 -7.91 8.43 -4.36
CA LEU A 200 -7.34 7.22 -3.78
C LEU A 200 -8.31 6.06 -3.97
N ILE A 201 -7.80 4.93 -4.46
CA ILE A 201 -8.57 3.69 -4.52
C ILE A 201 -7.92 2.70 -3.56
N ILE A 202 -8.67 2.31 -2.55
CA ILE A 202 -8.26 1.30 -1.57
C ILE A 202 -8.87 -0.03 -1.99
N LYS A 203 -8.02 -1.05 -2.12
CA LYS A 203 -8.38 -2.42 -2.49
C LYS A 203 -8.15 -3.30 -1.26
N SER A 204 -9.21 -3.63 -0.54
CA SER A 204 -9.15 -4.46 0.66
C SER A 204 -9.58 -5.88 0.36
N LEU A 205 -8.96 -6.87 1.00
CA LEU A 205 -9.40 -8.25 0.93
C LEU A 205 -10.74 -8.41 1.68
N LEU A 206 -11.71 -9.09 1.06
CA LEU A 206 -13.04 -9.35 1.65
C LEU A 206 -12.99 -10.32 2.84
N PHE A 207 -11.93 -11.09 2.96
CA PHE A 207 -11.79 -12.07 4.04
C PHE A 207 -11.02 -11.44 5.20
N THR A 208 -11.71 -10.64 6.00
CA THR A 208 -11.21 -10.25 7.32
C THR A 208 -11.25 -11.44 8.26
N SER A 209 -10.17 -11.66 9.01
CA SER A 209 -10.15 -12.67 10.06
C SER A 209 -11.34 -12.45 11.01
N PRO A 210 -12.08 -13.51 11.40
CA PRO A 210 -13.18 -13.37 12.35
C PRO A 210 -12.63 -12.92 13.69
N GLY A 211 -12.88 -11.67 14.09
CA GLY A 211 -12.49 -11.16 15.40
C GLY A 211 -12.28 -9.65 15.56
N GLN A 212 -12.65 -8.84 14.59
CA GLN A 212 -12.63 -7.37 14.75
C GLN A 212 -13.94 -6.78 14.26
N GLU A 213 -14.96 -6.78 15.09
CA GLU A 213 -16.10 -5.86 15.11
C GLU A 213 -15.91 -4.84 16.23
#